data_ecfa4355820199a8a7bdfb956bb61b1e
#
_entry.id   ecfa4355820199a8a7bdfb956bb61b1e
#
_cell.length_a   1.000
_cell.length_b   1.000
_cell.length_c   1.000
_cell.angle_alpha   90.00
_cell.angle_beta   90.00
_cell.angle_gamma   90.00
#
_symmetry.space_group_name_H-M   'P 1'
#
loop_
_entity.id
_entity.type
_entity.pdbx_description
1 polymer ?
#
loop_
_entity_poly.entity_id
_entity_poly.type
_entity_poly.pdbx_seq_one_letter_code
_entity_poly.pdbx_strand_id
1 'polypeptide(L)'
;MAAALAVAASAMASVTLPPEGEWVKPTDKSIVYVGRVSFRNPDAPMFNYPGTEIRAGFTGTSLKMVCKPMTGYFMVSIDGKKAFKVGFNAPKDSIVNLATALSPGKHTVRAMYIIEGLDRKGDFRGFILDEGCKLFKPSLPKHRIEFIGNSITCGFGNESLSNSDPFEFESENHYLTYATIVSDKLDALHTAIAKSGIGVYRNAGAPIDGSPDVMAVEYPY
;
A
#
# COMPACT_ATOMS: atom_id res chain seq x y z
N MET A 1 46.27 -12.20 -2.25
CA MET A 1 45.10 -12.73 -1.51
C MET A 1 43.88 -12.04 -2.06
N ALA A 2 43.08 -12.73 -2.87
CA ALA A 2 41.88 -12.20 -3.46
C ALA A 2 40.70 -12.56 -2.52
N ALA A 3 40.04 -11.55 -1.95
CA ALA A 3 38.87 -11.72 -1.14
C ALA A 3 37.65 -11.92 -2.06
N ALA A 4 37.09 -13.11 -2.05
CA ALA A 4 35.85 -13.41 -2.74
C ALA A 4 34.66 -12.78 -1.95
N LEU A 5 33.98 -11.81 -2.55
CA LEU A 5 32.74 -11.27 -2.04
C LEU A 5 31.64 -12.31 -2.31
N ALA A 6 31.21 -13.00 -1.26
CA ALA A 6 30.02 -13.85 -1.33
C ALA A 6 28.77 -12.96 -1.37
N VAL A 7 28.13 -12.86 -2.54
CA VAL A 7 26.81 -12.28 -2.69
C VAL A 7 25.81 -13.29 -2.11
N ALA A 8 25.27 -13.00 -0.92
CA ALA A 8 24.19 -13.76 -0.34
C ALA A 8 22.93 -13.54 -1.20
N ALA A 9 22.58 -14.56 -1.99
CA ALA A 9 21.29 -14.62 -2.66
C ALA A 9 20.19 -14.75 -1.59
N SER A 10 19.48 -13.67 -1.33
CA SER A 10 18.28 -13.67 -0.51
C SER A 10 17.24 -14.62 -1.14
N ALA A 11 17.02 -15.76 -0.51
CA ALA A 11 15.98 -16.69 -0.92
C ALA A 11 14.62 -15.97 -0.85
N MET A 12 14.05 -15.66 -2.01
CA MET A 12 12.70 -15.17 -2.10
C MET A 12 11.75 -16.28 -1.66
N ALA A 13 11.01 -16.06 -0.56
CA ALA A 13 9.92 -16.94 -0.20
C ALA A 13 8.93 -16.97 -1.36
N SER A 14 8.80 -18.13 -2.01
CA SER A 14 7.84 -18.32 -3.10
C SER A 14 6.43 -18.26 -2.52
N VAL A 15 5.61 -17.35 -3.05
CA VAL A 15 4.18 -17.32 -2.74
C VAL A 15 3.57 -18.60 -3.32
N THR A 16 2.97 -19.43 -2.48
CA THR A 16 2.21 -20.60 -2.95
C THR A 16 0.89 -20.07 -3.49
N LEU A 17 0.72 -20.10 -4.82
CA LEU A 17 -0.50 -19.66 -5.48
C LEU A 17 -1.60 -20.72 -5.31
N PRO A 18 -2.89 -20.30 -5.22
CA PRO A 18 -3.99 -21.25 -5.16
C PRO A 18 -4.09 -22.02 -6.49
N PRO A 19 -4.59 -23.25 -6.47
CA PRO A 19 -4.75 -24.07 -7.66
C PRO A 19 -5.85 -23.58 -8.62
N GLU A 20 -6.68 -22.61 -8.18
CA GLU A 20 -7.82 -22.11 -8.95
C GLU A 20 -7.68 -20.60 -9.21
N GLY A 21 -7.92 -20.19 -10.46
CA GLY A 21 -7.91 -18.81 -10.91
C GLY A 21 -6.66 -18.41 -11.69
N GLU A 22 -6.75 -17.29 -12.39
CA GLU A 22 -5.69 -16.75 -13.22
C GLU A 22 -4.88 -15.71 -12.45
N TRP A 23 -3.59 -16.00 -12.22
CA TRP A 23 -2.70 -15.07 -11.56
C TRP A 23 -2.14 -14.03 -12.52
N VAL A 24 -2.42 -12.77 -12.23
CA VAL A 24 -1.92 -11.61 -12.97
C VAL A 24 -0.79 -10.96 -12.20
N LYS A 25 0.38 -10.91 -12.82
CA LYS A 25 1.61 -10.37 -12.22
C LYS A 25 1.51 -8.87 -11.96
N PRO A 26 2.30 -8.33 -10.99
CA PRO A 26 2.40 -6.89 -10.73
C PRO A 26 2.81 -6.05 -11.94
N THR A 27 3.49 -6.66 -12.92
CA THR A 27 3.98 -6.03 -14.15
C THR A 27 2.90 -5.84 -15.23
N ASP A 28 1.68 -6.30 -15.01
CA ASP A 28 0.59 -6.10 -15.98
C ASP A 28 0.31 -4.60 -16.16
N LYS A 29 0.24 -4.18 -17.43
CA LYS A 29 0.08 -2.76 -17.82
C LYS A 29 -1.28 -2.15 -17.42
N SER A 30 -2.23 -2.98 -17.05
CA SER A 30 -3.56 -2.58 -16.57
C SER A 30 -3.53 -2.18 -15.10
N ILE A 31 -2.48 -2.55 -14.36
CA ILE A 31 -2.30 -2.15 -12.95
C ILE A 31 -1.69 -0.75 -12.92
N VAL A 32 -2.32 0.13 -12.17
CA VAL A 32 -1.86 1.50 -11.97
C VAL A 32 -1.44 1.68 -10.51
N TYR A 33 -0.23 2.15 -10.33
CA TYR A 33 0.33 2.51 -9.03
C TYR A 33 0.27 4.02 -8.85
N VAL A 34 -0.15 4.45 -7.67
CA VAL A 34 -0.18 5.87 -7.26
C VAL A 34 0.64 6.00 -5.98
N GLY A 35 1.62 6.89 -5.95
CA GLY A 35 2.56 7.04 -4.84
C GLY A 35 3.98 6.63 -5.20
N ARG A 36 4.85 6.60 -4.21
CA ARG A 36 6.24 6.17 -4.39
C ARG A 36 6.36 4.65 -4.30
N VAL A 37 6.66 4.03 -5.43
CA VAL A 37 6.80 2.56 -5.54
C VAL A 37 8.16 2.23 -6.12
N SER A 38 8.86 1.32 -5.48
CA SER A 38 10.13 0.78 -5.96
C SER A 38 9.91 -0.43 -6.85
N PHE A 39 10.31 -0.33 -8.10
CA PHE A 39 10.31 -1.42 -9.08
C PHE A 39 11.69 -2.05 -9.27
N ARG A 40 12.58 -1.99 -8.26
CA ARG A 40 13.88 -2.71 -8.31
C ARG A 40 13.69 -4.19 -8.59
N ASN A 41 12.63 -4.78 -8.10
CA ASN A 41 12.11 -6.07 -8.52
C ASN A 41 10.71 -5.88 -9.09
N PRO A 42 10.54 -5.96 -10.43
CA PRO A 42 9.23 -5.74 -11.06
C PRO A 42 8.16 -6.77 -10.67
N ASP A 43 8.55 -7.98 -10.33
CA ASP A 43 7.63 -9.04 -9.86
C ASP A 43 7.25 -8.88 -8.38
N ALA A 44 7.82 -7.88 -7.70
CA ALA A 44 7.60 -7.58 -6.29
C ALA A 44 7.79 -6.08 -6.02
N PRO A 45 6.95 -5.20 -6.59
CA PRO A 45 7.01 -3.78 -6.29
C PRO A 45 6.79 -3.53 -4.81
N MET A 46 7.65 -2.67 -4.24
CA MET A 46 7.67 -2.36 -2.82
C MET A 46 7.35 -0.89 -2.59
N PHE A 47 6.70 -0.61 -1.47
CA PHE A 47 6.36 0.74 -1.02
C PHE A 47 6.28 0.79 0.50
N ASN A 48 6.47 1.98 1.07
CA ASN A 48 6.47 2.19 2.51
C ASN A 48 5.74 3.48 2.94
N TYR A 49 5.29 4.30 2.01
CA TYR A 49 4.51 5.48 2.35
C TYR A 49 3.01 5.15 2.38
N PRO A 50 2.28 5.64 3.41
CA PRO A 50 0.82 5.53 3.46
C PRO A 50 0.19 6.28 2.29
N GLY A 51 -1.02 5.90 1.91
CA GLY A 51 -1.69 6.48 0.74
C GLY A 51 -1.19 5.96 -0.61
N THR A 52 -0.20 5.05 -0.63
CA THR A 52 0.17 4.37 -1.88
C THR A 52 -0.98 3.48 -2.35
N GLU A 53 -1.37 3.63 -3.62
CA GLU A 53 -2.50 2.90 -4.16
C GLU A 53 -2.11 1.94 -5.28
N ILE A 54 -2.84 0.83 -5.35
CA ILE A 54 -2.85 -0.13 -6.45
C ILE A 54 -4.26 -0.12 -7.01
N ARG A 55 -4.40 0.26 -8.28
CA ARG A 55 -5.69 0.37 -8.97
C ARG A 55 -5.70 -0.49 -10.22
N ALA A 56 -6.82 -1.15 -10.47
CA ALA A 56 -7.06 -1.89 -11.72
C ALA A 56 -8.56 -1.96 -12.02
N GLY A 57 -8.90 -2.15 -13.28
CA GLY A 57 -10.19 -2.68 -13.67
C GLY A 57 -10.06 -4.19 -13.87
N PHE A 58 -11.11 -4.96 -13.65
CA PHE A 58 -11.13 -6.39 -13.84
C PHE A 58 -12.49 -6.88 -14.38
N THR A 59 -12.48 -8.01 -15.04
CA THR A 59 -13.71 -8.73 -15.43
C THR A 59 -13.89 -9.94 -14.51
N GLY A 60 -15.12 -10.41 -14.36
CA GLY A 60 -15.43 -11.62 -13.58
C GLY A 60 -16.34 -11.34 -12.39
N THR A 61 -16.33 -12.24 -11.43
CA THR A 61 -17.20 -12.23 -10.25
C THR A 61 -16.39 -12.20 -8.94
N SER A 62 -15.08 -12.43 -9.03
CA SER A 62 -14.18 -12.45 -7.87
C SER A 62 -12.85 -11.78 -8.15
N LEU A 63 -12.18 -11.37 -7.08
CA LEU A 63 -10.82 -10.84 -7.11
C LEU A 63 -10.11 -11.17 -5.81
N LYS A 64 -8.88 -11.70 -5.92
CA LYS A 64 -7.99 -11.87 -4.77
C LYS A 64 -6.73 -11.02 -4.95
N MET A 65 -6.19 -10.52 -3.86
CA MET A 65 -4.92 -9.79 -3.83
C MET A 65 -3.83 -10.66 -3.21
N VAL A 66 -2.67 -10.63 -3.82
CA VAL A 66 -1.50 -11.38 -3.37
C VAL A 66 -0.44 -10.39 -2.88
N CYS A 67 0.00 -10.56 -1.64
CA CYS A 67 1.11 -9.80 -1.06
C CYS A 67 2.04 -10.74 -0.30
N LYS A 68 3.25 -10.27 -0.04
CA LYS A 68 4.13 -10.95 0.91
C LYS A 68 3.48 -10.96 2.30
N PRO A 69 3.59 -12.06 3.08
CA PRO A 69 3.21 -12.04 4.48
C PRO A 69 3.85 -10.86 5.23
N MET A 70 3.15 -10.30 6.19
CA MET A 70 3.58 -9.14 6.98
C MET A 70 3.69 -7.82 6.19
N THR A 71 3.04 -7.72 5.02
CA THR A 71 2.95 -6.47 4.25
C THR A 71 2.20 -5.36 5.02
N GLY A 72 1.24 -5.71 5.88
CA GLY A 72 0.42 -4.75 6.62
C GLY A 72 -1.00 -4.64 6.09
N TYR A 73 -1.56 -3.43 6.07
CA TYR A 73 -3.00 -3.21 5.87
C TYR A 73 -3.32 -2.35 4.64
N PHE A 74 -4.47 -2.63 4.05
CA PHE A 74 -5.04 -1.85 2.96
C PHE A 74 -6.51 -1.51 3.25
N MET A 75 -6.94 -0.32 2.83
CA MET A 75 -8.36 -0.03 2.59
C MET A 75 -8.67 -0.30 1.13
N VAL A 76 -9.68 -1.13 0.89
CA VAL A 76 -10.06 -1.58 -0.46
C VAL A 76 -11.47 -1.13 -0.78
N SER A 77 -11.65 -0.55 -1.96
CA SER A 77 -12.96 -0.22 -2.53
C SER A 77 -13.13 -0.95 -3.87
N ILE A 78 -14.28 -1.59 -4.02
CA ILE A 78 -14.74 -2.19 -5.29
C ILE A 78 -15.85 -1.32 -5.86
N ASP A 79 -15.72 -0.90 -7.13
CA ASP A 79 -16.68 -0.06 -7.85
C ASP A 79 -17.03 1.25 -7.14
N GLY A 80 -16.05 1.85 -6.43
CA GLY A 80 -16.26 3.07 -5.66
C GLY A 80 -17.20 2.92 -4.46
N LYS A 81 -17.58 1.72 -4.08
CA LYS A 81 -18.41 1.45 -2.88
C LYS A 81 -17.62 1.69 -1.60
N LYS A 82 -18.31 1.65 -0.46
CA LYS A 82 -17.71 1.81 0.86
C LYS A 82 -16.48 0.91 1.01
N ALA A 83 -15.35 1.51 1.36
CA ALA A 83 -14.10 0.79 1.55
C ALA A 83 -14.15 -0.10 2.81
N PHE A 84 -13.40 -1.18 2.76
CA PHE A 84 -13.21 -2.13 3.85
C PHE A 84 -11.72 -2.42 4.04
N LYS A 85 -11.35 -2.76 5.27
CA LYS A 85 -9.96 -3.05 5.64
C LYS A 85 -9.61 -4.50 5.38
N VAL A 86 -8.43 -4.73 4.81
CA VAL A 86 -7.82 -6.05 4.67
C VAL A 86 -6.39 -6.02 5.20
N GLY A 87 -5.91 -7.14 5.73
CA GLY A 87 -4.56 -7.25 6.31
C GLY A 87 -3.80 -8.47 5.79
N PHE A 88 -2.48 -8.29 5.70
CA PHE A 88 -1.49 -9.34 5.42
C PHE A 88 -0.52 -9.43 6.62
N ASN A 89 -1.04 -9.77 7.80
CA ASN A 89 -0.33 -9.62 9.08
C ASN A 89 0.17 -10.93 9.67
N ALA A 90 -0.36 -12.08 9.24
CA ALA A 90 0.16 -13.35 9.68
C ALA A 90 1.27 -13.86 8.74
N PRO A 91 2.19 -14.68 9.24
CA PRO A 91 3.27 -15.24 8.41
C PRO A 91 2.80 -16.08 7.21
N LYS A 92 1.51 -16.47 7.20
CA LYS A 92 0.90 -17.27 6.12
C LYS A 92 -0.08 -16.49 5.26
N ASP A 93 -0.41 -15.25 5.59
CA ASP A 93 -1.40 -14.44 4.85
C ASP A 93 -0.75 -13.83 3.61
N SER A 94 -0.73 -14.59 2.54
CA SER A 94 -0.23 -14.12 1.24
C SER A 94 -1.34 -13.81 0.24
N ILE A 95 -2.56 -14.28 0.48
CA ILE A 95 -3.71 -14.14 -0.43
C ILE A 95 -4.95 -13.76 0.37
N VAL A 96 -5.59 -12.66 -0.03
CA VAL A 96 -6.82 -12.15 0.59
C VAL A 96 -7.90 -11.96 -0.49
N ASN A 97 -9.12 -12.39 -0.19
CA ASN A 97 -10.27 -12.13 -1.04
C ASN A 97 -10.67 -10.66 -0.94
N LEU A 98 -10.69 -9.95 -2.07
CA LEU A 98 -11.18 -8.57 -2.16
C LEU A 98 -12.63 -8.50 -2.62
N ALA A 99 -13.05 -9.44 -3.43
CA ALA A 99 -14.41 -9.55 -3.92
C ALA A 99 -14.78 -11.01 -4.16
N THR A 100 -16.05 -11.33 -3.89
CA THR A 100 -16.66 -12.64 -4.18
C THR A 100 -18.10 -12.41 -4.59
N ALA A 101 -18.60 -13.25 -5.49
CA ALA A 101 -20.00 -13.25 -5.92
C ALA A 101 -20.50 -11.88 -6.43
N LEU A 102 -19.66 -11.12 -7.12
CA LEU A 102 -20.08 -9.94 -7.87
C LEU A 102 -20.96 -10.38 -9.07
N SER A 103 -21.74 -9.46 -9.57
CA SER A 103 -22.42 -9.70 -10.88
C SER A 103 -21.37 -9.89 -11.97
N PRO A 104 -21.55 -10.81 -12.93
CA PRO A 104 -20.63 -10.93 -14.04
C PRO A 104 -20.50 -9.62 -14.81
N GLY A 105 -19.27 -9.13 -15.02
CA GLY A 105 -19.09 -7.85 -15.69
C GLY A 105 -17.72 -7.21 -15.49
N LYS A 106 -17.70 -5.90 -15.70
CA LYS A 106 -16.52 -5.05 -15.47
C LYS A 106 -16.62 -4.40 -14.11
N HIS A 107 -15.55 -4.50 -13.36
CA HIS A 107 -15.41 -3.94 -12.01
C HIS A 107 -14.12 -3.15 -11.90
N THR A 108 -14.03 -2.33 -10.87
CA THR A 108 -12.80 -1.59 -10.53
C THR A 108 -12.38 -1.89 -9.09
N VAL A 109 -11.08 -1.91 -8.87
CA VAL A 109 -10.49 -2.01 -7.53
C VAL A 109 -9.58 -0.81 -7.26
N ARG A 110 -9.70 -0.25 -6.06
CA ARG A 110 -8.75 0.67 -5.43
C ARG A 110 -8.31 0.04 -4.13
N ALA A 111 -7.04 -0.32 -4.03
CA ALA A 111 -6.42 -0.80 -2.81
C ALA A 111 -5.38 0.23 -2.34
N MET A 112 -5.66 0.91 -1.23
CA MET A 112 -4.78 1.92 -0.63
C MET A 112 -4.03 1.31 0.55
N TYR A 113 -2.71 1.36 0.54
CA TYR A 113 -1.86 1.04 1.68
C TYR A 113 -2.02 2.11 2.75
N ILE A 114 -2.33 1.71 3.98
CA ILE A 114 -2.84 2.65 4.99
C ILE A 114 -1.94 2.87 6.18
N ILE A 115 -0.82 2.18 6.23
CA ILE A 115 0.15 2.33 7.33
C ILE A 115 1.47 2.90 6.83
N GLU A 116 2.23 3.51 7.72
CA GLU A 116 3.62 3.87 7.43
C GLU A 116 4.52 2.63 7.52
N GLY A 117 5.46 2.54 6.59
CA GLY A 117 6.32 1.37 6.46
C GLY A 117 7.56 1.41 7.36
N LEU A 118 7.40 1.48 8.66
CA LEU A 118 8.50 1.41 9.62
C LEU A 118 9.18 0.03 9.54
N ASP A 119 8.58 -0.96 10.20
CA ASP A 119 9.06 -2.34 10.20
C ASP A 119 8.33 -3.22 9.16
N ARG A 120 7.26 -2.71 8.59
CA ARG A 120 6.44 -3.36 7.57
C ARG A 120 6.51 -2.59 6.28
N LYS A 121 6.73 -3.29 5.17
CA LYS A 121 6.79 -2.68 3.84
C LYS A 121 5.78 -3.35 2.94
N GLY A 122 5.04 -2.56 2.19
CA GLY A 122 4.17 -3.06 1.15
C GLY A 122 5.00 -3.86 0.14
N ASP A 123 4.57 -5.06 -0.16
CA ASP A 123 5.21 -5.96 -1.12
C ASP A 123 4.11 -6.70 -1.88
N PHE A 124 3.69 -6.10 -2.99
CA PHE A 124 2.59 -6.59 -3.80
C PHE A 124 3.06 -7.64 -4.79
N ARG A 125 2.28 -8.72 -4.96
CA ARG A 125 2.61 -9.88 -5.80
C ARG A 125 1.61 -10.12 -6.92
N GLY A 126 0.57 -9.30 -7.03
CA GLY A 126 -0.41 -9.37 -8.11
C GLY A 126 -1.82 -9.65 -7.64
N PHE A 127 -2.66 -9.93 -8.62
CA PHE A 127 -4.06 -10.30 -8.41
C PHE A 127 -4.34 -11.72 -8.93
N ILE A 128 -5.39 -12.34 -8.39
CA ILE A 128 -5.93 -13.59 -8.91
C ILE A 128 -7.39 -13.33 -9.28
N LEU A 129 -7.73 -13.68 -10.52
CA LEU A 129 -9.03 -13.51 -11.14
C LEU A 129 -9.72 -14.87 -11.34
N ASP A 130 -11.01 -14.85 -11.68
CA ASP A 130 -11.69 -16.01 -12.22
C ASP A 130 -11.03 -16.44 -13.54
N GLU A 131 -11.10 -17.73 -13.87
CA GLU A 131 -10.54 -18.28 -15.10
C GLU A 131 -11.10 -17.59 -16.35
N GLY A 132 -10.24 -17.27 -17.31
CA GLY A 132 -10.60 -16.55 -18.54
C GLY A 132 -10.92 -15.06 -18.35
N CYS A 133 -10.84 -14.53 -17.15
CA CYS A 133 -11.01 -13.11 -16.86
C CYS A 133 -9.69 -12.35 -17.00
N LYS A 134 -9.77 -11.02 -17.12
CA LYS A 134 -8.60 -10.18 -17.37
C LYS A 134 -8.69 -8.83 -16.67
N LEU A 135 -7.53 -8.22 -16.47
CA LEU A 135 -7.44 -6.82 -16.05
C LEU A 135 -7.63 -5.87 -17.24
N PHE A 136 -8.05 -4.66 -16.93
CA PHE A 136 -8.02 -3.51 -17.85
C PHE A 136 -7.65 -2.24 -17.08
N LYS A 137 -7.15 -1.24 -17.79
CA LYS A 137 -6.73 0.03 -17.17
C LYS A 137 -7.95 0.81 -16.70
N PRO A 138 -8.03 1.18 -15.40
CA PRO A 138 -9.15 1.95 -14.88
C PRO A 138 -9.07 3.42 -15.33
N SER A 139 -10.21 4.11 -15.34
CA SER A 139 -10.23 5.57 -15.40
C SER A 139 -9.68 6.16 -14.11
N LEU A 140 -8.94 7.25 -14.22
CA LEU A 140 -8.30 7.90 -13.09
C LEU A 140 -8.72 9.37 -12.99
N PRO A 141 -8.83 9.93 -11.78
CA PRO A 141 -8.91 11.37 -11.57
C PRO A 141 -7.77 12.10 -12.29
N LYS A 142 -8.07 13.31 -12.79
CA LYS A 142 -7.07 14.14 -13.50
C LYS A 142 -6.23 14.97 -12.55
N HIS A 143 -6.82 15.40 -11.44
CA HIS A 143 -6.14 16.19 -10.43
C HIS A 143 -5.21 15.33 -9.59
N ARG A 144 -4.13 15.94 -9.11
CA ARG A 144 -3.14 15.27 -8.26
C ARG A 144 -2.76 16.20 -7.12
N ILE A 145 -2.68 15.65 -5.91
CA ILE A 145 -2.28 16.37 -4.71
C ILE A 145 -1.16 15.58 -4.03
N GLU A 146 -0.12 16.24 -3.57
CA GLU A 146 0.89 15.64 -2.71
C GLU A 146 0.77 16.23 -1.31
N PHE A 147 0.73 15.35 -0.32
CA PHE A 147 0.72 15.69 1.10
C PHE A 147 2.05 15.32 1.71
N ILE A 148 2.69 16.30 2.35
CA ILE A 148 3.95 16.10 3.07
C ILE A 148 3.66 16.32 4.55
N GLY A 149 4.01 15.35 5.40
CA GLY A 149 3.64 15.46 6.80
C GLY A 149 4.25 14.42 7.74
N ASN A 150 3.67 14.35 8.90
CA ASN A 150 4.10 13.49 9.98
C ASN A 150 3.00 12.46 10.36
N SER A 151 2.96 12.03 11.62
CA SER A 151 1.99 11.04 12.14
C SER A 151 0.52 11.39 11.88
N ILE A 152 0.17 12.69 11.87
CA ILE A 152 -1.21 13.11 11.56
C ILE A 152 -1.56 12.78 10.11
N THR A 153 -0.60 12.93 9.21
CA THR A 153 -0.77 12.55 7.80
C THR A 153 -0.73 11.04 7.62
N CYS A 154 0.09 10.32 8.39
CA CYS A 154 0.08 8.84 8.37
C CYS A 154 -1.27 8.27 8.84
N GLY A 155 -1.94 8.92 9.79
CA GLY A 155 -3.13 8.40 10.46
C GLY A 155 -2.78 7.55 11.69
N PHE A 156 -1.65 7.88 12.33
CA PHE A 156 -1.12 7.18 13.50
C PHE A 156 -2.15 7.09 14.62
N GLY A 157 -2.53 5.86 14.97
CA GLY A 157 -3.44 5.58 16.08
C GLY A 157 -4.87 6.12 15.92
N ASN A 158 -5.29 6.53 14.71
CA ASN A 158 -6.61 7.13 14.53
C ASN A 158 -7.79 6.13 14.60
N GLU A 159 -7.51 4.84 14.69
CA GLU A 159 -8.49 3.80 15.01
C GLU A 159 -8.28 3.22 16.43
N SER A 160 -7.41 3.79 17.26
CA SER A 160 -7.27 3.42 18.67
C SER A 160 -8.52 3.79 19.45
N LEU A 161 -8.90 2.95 20.41
CA LEU A 161 -10.10 3.17 21.24
C LEU A 161 -9.83 4.17 22.37
N SER A 162 -8.56 4.32 22.77
CA SER A 162 -8.10 5.23 23.82
C SER A 162 -6.76 5.87 23.44
N ASN A 163 -6.54 7.09 23.93
CA ASN A 163 -5.26 7.79 23.76
C ASN A 163 -4.12 7.18 24.60
N SER A 164 -4.44 6.25 25.50
CA SER A 164 -3.47 5.48 26.30
C SER A 164 -3.10 4.13 25.66
N ASP A 165 -3.76 3.74 24.56
CA ASP A 165 -3.45 2.49 23.89
C ASP A 165 -2.02 2.56 23.30
N PRO A 166 -1.24 1.48 23.39
CA PRO A 166 0.02 1.41 22.68
C PRO A 166 -0.21 1.50 21.17
N PHE A 167 0.78 2.00 20.44
CA PHE A 167 0.70 2.00 18.98
C PHE A 167 0.69 0.57 18.44
N GLU A 168 -0.28 0.30 17.58
CA GLU A 168 -0.38 -0.92 16.80
C GLU A 168 -0.60 -0.55 15.32
N PHE A 169 0.05 -1.24 14.40
CA PHE A 169 -0.16 -0.99 12.96
C PHE A 169 -1.62 -1.16 12.53
N GLU A 170 -2.39 -1.96 13.28
CA GLU A 170 -3.82 -2.13 13.04
C GLU A 170 -4.62 -0.87 13.33
N SER A 171 -4.15 -0.03 14.26
CA SER A 171 -4.83 1.22 14.63
C SER A 171 -4.44 2.41 13.77
N GLU A 172 -3.49 2.25 12.86
CA GLU A 172 -3.11 3.29 11.91
C GLU A 172 -3.94 3.18 10.63
N ASN A 173 -4.48 4.33 10.16
CA ASN A 173 -5.30 4.31 8.96
C ASN A 173 -5.26 5.63 8.19
N HIS A 174 -4.37 5.71 7.20
CA HIS A 174 -4.26 6.87 6.31
C HIS A 174 -5.56 7.19 5.56
N TYR A 175 -6.37 6.18 5.24
CA TYR A 175 -7.63 6.37 4.53
C TYR A 175 -8.61 7.27 5.31
N LEU A 176 -8.51 7.32 6.64
CA LEU A 176 -9.33 8.15 7.51
C LEU A 176 -8.74 9.55 7.78
N THR A 177 -7.59 9.89 7.17
CA THR A 177 -6.97 11.20 7.35
C THR A 177 -7.57 12.27 6.44
N TYR A 178 -7.23 13.52 6.76
CA TYR A 178 -7.59 14.67 5.93
C TYR A 178 -7.11 14.54 4.48
N ALA A 179 -5.98 13.87 4.24
CA ALA A 179 -5.40 13.70 2.92
C ALA A 179 -6.34 12.93 1.98
N THR A 180 -6.85 11.78 2.40
CA THR A 180 -7.82 11.01 1.63
C THR A 180 -9.15 11.75 1.51
N ILE A 181 -9.66 12.32 2.62
CA ILE A 181 -10.96 13.04 2.63
C ILE A 181 -10.97 14.21 1.64
N VAL A 182 -9.90 15.02 1.63
CA VAL A 182 -9.78 16.16 0.71
C VAL A 182 -9.65 15.68 -0.74
N SER A 183 -8.83 14.67 -0.97
CA SER A 183 -8.59 14.15 -2.33
C SER A 183 -9.85 13.53 -2.93
N ASP A 184 -10.59 12.75 -2.15
CA ASP A 184 -11.85 12.16 -2.61
C ASP A 184 -12.91 13.23 -2.90
N LYS A 185 -12.99 14.30 -2.09
CA LYS A 185 -13.90 15.43 -2.34
C LYS A 185 -13.54 16.27 -3.58
N LEU A 186 -12.27 16.33 -3.94
CA LEU A 186 -11.78 17.08 -5.10
C LEU A 186 -11.63 16.21 -6.36
N ASP A 187 -12.06 14.95 -6.32
CA ASP A 187 -11.82 13.97 -7.39
C ASP A 187 -10.35 14.01 -7.84
N ALA A 188 -9.43 13.83 -6.87
CA ALA A 188 -8.00 13.87 -7.08
C ALA A 188 -7.33 12.56 -6.67
N LEU A 189 -6.28 12.16 -7.40
CA LEU A 189 -5.28 11.23 -6.90
C LEU A 189 -4.43 11.94 -5.87
N HIS A 190 -4.00 11.24 -4.82
CA HIS A 190 -3.01 11.81 -3.91
C HIS A 190 -1.83 10.87 -3.67
N THR A 191 -0.74 11.47 -3.27
CA THR A 191 0.44 10.81 -2.71
C THR A 191 0.72 11.41 -1.35
N ALA A 192 1.19 10.61 -0.41
CA ALA A 192 1.62 11.10 0.88
C ALA A 192 3.09 10.74 1.11
N ILE A 193 3.88 11.73 1.48
CA ILE A 193 5.25 11.56 1.96
C ILE A 193 5.22 11.91 3.43
N ALA A 194 5.02 10.91 4.26
CA ALA A 194 4.77 11.10 5.67
C ALA A 194 5.45 10.03 6.51
N LYS A 195 5.91 10.42 7.69
CA LYS A 195 6.57 9.54 8.65
C LYS A 195 6.29 10.05 10.06
N SER A 196 5.89 9.19 10.96
CA SER A 196 5.62 9.57 12.35
C SER A 196 6.88 10.11 13.04
N GLY A 197 6.70 11.17 13.81
CA GLY A 197 7.77 11.83 14.54
C GLY A 197 8.66 12.75 13.70
N ILE A 198 8.56 12.73 12.36
CA ILE A 198 9.42 13.54 11.51
C ILE A 198 9.06 15.03 11.59
N GLY A 199 10.07 15.88 11.61
CA GLY A 199 9.96 17.34 11.55
C GLY A 199 10.62 17.92 10.31
N VAL A 200 10.46 19.23 10.10
CA VAL A 200 11.16 19.97 9.03
C VAL A 200 12.59 20.36 9.44
N TYR A 201 12.78 20.66 10.73
CA TYR A 201 14.06 21.04 11.33
C TYR A 201 14.49 20.07 12.43
N ARG A 202 13.53 19.59 13.22
CA ARG A 202 13.75 18.76 14.39
C ARG A 202 12.65 17.70 14.49
N ASN A 203 13.04 16.45 14.70
CA ASN A 203 12.13 15.34 14.94
C ASN A 203 11.55 15.38 16.36
N ALA A 204 10.43 14.73 16.58
CA ALA A 204 9.81 14.63 17.91
C ALA A 204 10.79 14.03 18.93
N GLY A 205 10.94 14.70 20.07
CA GLY A 205 11.85 14.26 21.14
C GLY A 205 13.34 14.53 20.89
N ALA A 206 13.75 15.06 19.72
CA ALA A 206 15.13 15.35 19.43
C ALA A 206 15.62 16.65 20.14
N PRO A 207 16.95 16.85 20.29
CA PRO A 207 17.55 18.07 20.83
C PRO A 207 17.13 19.34 20.06
N ILE A 208 17.26 20.49 20.72
CA ILE A 208 16.79 21.78 20.17
C ILE A 208 17.60 22.24 18.94
N ASP A 209 18.81 21.77 18.80
CA ASP A 209 19.75 22.09 17.73
C ASP A 209 19.48 21.35 16.41
N GLY A 210 18.40 20.55 16.36
CA GLY A 210 17.90 19.94 15.13
C GLY A 210 18.08 18.41 15.08
N SER A 211 17.71 17.86 13.92
CA SER A 211 17.89 16.43 13.59
C SER A 211 18.50 16.27 12.21
N PRO A 212 19.37 15.28 11.99
CA PRO A 212 20.00 15.06 10.69
C PRO A 212 19.07 14.43 9.64
N ASP A 213 18.00 13.75 10.09
CA ASP A 213 17.06 12.94 9.28
C ASP A 213 15.65 13.56 9.24
N VAL A 214 15.57 14.85 8.98
CA VAL A 214 14.31 15.60 8.86
C VAL A 214 13.65 15.42 7.50
N MET A 215 12.40 15.83 7.36
CA MET A 215 11.64 15.70 6.12
C MET A 215 12.34 16.33 4.90
N ALA A 216 13.02 17.46 5.08
CA ALA A 216 13.78 18.10 4.00
C ALA A 216 14.92 17.22 3.44
N VAL A 217 15.45 16.31 4.24
CA VAL A 217 16.48 15.33 3.85
C VAL A 217 15.85 14.06 3.27
N GLU A 218 14.75 13.59 3.86
CA GLU A 218 14.08 12.33 3.46
C GLU A 218 13.25 12.49 2.17
N TYR A 219 12.70 13.67 1.91
CA TYR A 219 11.78 13.92 0.80
C TYR A 219 12.37 13.65 -0.60
N PRO A 220 13.64 13.94 -0.91
CA PRO A 220 14.21 13.71 -2.23
C PRO A 220 14.39 12.23 -2.62
N TYR A 221 14.29 11.29 -1.67
CA TYR A 221 14.63 9.87 -1.87
C TYR A 221 13.43 8.92 -1.99
#